data_4588913bb2d2527f0fd9b52495f57f35
#
_entry.id   4588913bb2d2527f0fd9b52495f57f35
#
_cell.length_a   1.000
_cell.length_b   1.000
_cell.length_c   1.000
_cell.angle_alpha   90.00
_cell.angle_beta   90.00
_cell.angle_gamma   90.00
#
_symmetry.space_group_name_H-M   'P 1'
#
loop_
_entity.id
_entity.type
_entity.pdbx_description
1 polymer ?
#
loop_
_entity_poly.entity_id
_entity_poly.type
_entity_poly.pdbx_seq_one_letter_code
_entity_poly.pdbx_strand_id
1 'polypeptide(L)'
;MKGGKNMRKKLIAAMMAGVLSAGMFSTGVFAAGTDLKGEVNTFIAASLSNAMEEIQKDFNETYPDVEILYNADSSGTLQTQIEEGARCDIFFSAADKQMDALVDEDLAKKDTVEDILENKVVLIKPKDGETKVTGFENITDAANIALAGDSVPVGQYSREIFDNLGITDEVNKMEI
;
A
#
# COMPACT_ATOMS: atom_id res chain seq x y z
N MET A 1 -7.17 -5.79 25.41
CA MET A 1 -6.60 -5.35 24.15
C MET A 1 -5.11 -4.97 24.27
N LYS A 2 -4.27 -5.79 24.95
CA LYS A 2 -2.81 -5.53 25.09
C LYS A 2 -1.93 -6.29 24.09
N GLY A 3 -2.50 -7.18 23.26
CA GLY A 3 -1.72 -8.05 22.35
C GLY A 3 -1.35 -7.40 21.01
N GLY A 4 -2.15 -6.49 20.48
CA GLY A 4 -1.96 -5.91 19.16
C GLY A 4 -0.74 -4.96 19.05
N LYS A 5 -0.47 -4.20 20.11
CA LYS A 5 0.63 -3.23 20.13
C LYS A 5 2.02 -3.92 20.11
N ASN A 6 2.14 -5.08 20.76
CA ASN A 6 3.40 -5.85 20.78
C ASN A 6 3.65 -6.63 19.49
N MET A 7 2.59 -7.01 18.77
CA MET A 7 2.72 -7.70 17.47
C MET A 7 3.13 -6.73 16.37
N ARG A 8 2.57 -5.51 16.37
CA ARG A 8 2.96 -4.42 15.45
C ARG A 8 4.44 -4.04 15.61
N LYS A 9 4.91 -3.84 16.85
CA LYS A 9 6.33 -3.53 17.12
C LYS A 9 7.28 -4.65 16.63
N LYS A 10 6.88 -5.92 16.71
CA LYS A 10 7.70 -7.05 16.22
C LYS A 10 7.71 -7.15 14.70
N LEU A 11 6.60 -6.86 14.02
CA LEU A 11 6.54 -6.85 12.56
C LEU A 11 7.39 -5.73 11.96
N ILE A 12 7.28 -4.51 12.52
CA ILE A 12 8.04 -3.33 12.07
C ILE A 12 9.54 -3.56 12.21
N ALA A 13 9.98 -4.13 13.34
CA ALA A 13 11.38 -4.45 13.56
C ALA A 13 11.92 -5.52 12.58
N ALA A 14 11.09 -6.47 12.18
CA ALA A 14 11.47 -7.52 11.22
C ALA A 14 11.60 -6.98 9.79
N MET A 15 10.68 -6.13 9.34
CA MET A 15 10.71 -5.57 7.98
C MET A 15 11.89 -4.61 7.75
N MET A 16 12.18 -3.74 8.71
CA MET A 16 13.26 -2.76 8.54
C MET A 16 14.66 -3.34 8.78
N ALA A 17 14.80 -4.40 9.58
CA ALA A 17 16.09 -5.06 9.78
C ALA A 17 16.57 -5.81 8.52
N GLY A 18 15.66 -6.28 7.65
CA GLY A 18 16.00 -6.97 6.41
C GLY A 18 16.64 -6.07 5.35
N VAL A 19 16.26 -4.81 5.29
CA VAL A 19 16.75 -3.86 4.26
C VAL A 19 18.14 -3.31 4.61
N LEU A 20 18.49 -3.23 5.89
CA LEU A 20 19.77 -2.67 6.36
C LEU A 20 20.91 -3.71 6.40
N SER A 21 20.64 -5.01 6.19
CA SER A 21 21.65 -6.09 6.32
C SER A 21 22.43 -6.39 5.04
N ALA A 22 22.14 -5.76 3.91
CA ALA A 22 22.79 -6.03 2.62
C ALA A 22 24.22 -5.44 2.48
N GLY A 23 24.79 -4.85 3.50
CA GLY A 23 26.03 -4.08 3.39
C GLY A 23 27.27 -4.56 4.14
N MET A 24 27.23 -5.52 5.11
CA MET A 24 28.44 -5.98 5.78
C MET A 24 28.32 -7.43 6.29
N PHE A 25 29.02 -8.35 5.62
CA PHE A 25 29.35 -9.68 6.16
C PHE A 25 30.43 -9.50 7.24
N SER A 26 30.03 -9.44 8.51
CA SER A 26 30.88 -9.83 9.63
C SER A 26 30.06 -10.71 10.57
N THR A 27 30.58 -11.91 10.86
CA THR A 27 30.02 -12.86 11.81
C THR A 27 30.13 -12.28 13.24
N GLY A 28 29.17 -11.44 13.59
CA GLY A 28 28.98 -10.91 14.94
C GLY A 28 27.55 -11.21 15.38
N VAL A 29 27.40 -11.76 16.57
CA VAL A 29 26.12 -11.86 17.26
C VAL A 29 25.55 -10.44 17.37
N PHE A 30 24.53 -10.14 16.57
CA PHE A 30 23.85 -8.84 16.66
C PHE A 30 23.03 -8.80 17.96
N ALA A 31 23.59 -8.22 19.00
CA ALA A 31 22.77 -7.51 19.95
C ALA A 31 22.00 -6.45 19.14
N ALA A 32 20.67 -6.38 19.28
CA ALA A 32 19.85 -5.35 18.65
C ALA A 32 20.37 -3.98 19.17
N GLY A 33 21.33 -3.40 18.45
CA GLY A 33 21.90 -2.10 18.75
C GLY A 33 20.92 -1.02 18.31
N THR A 34 20.66 -0.08 19.18
CA THR A 34 19.89 1.14 18.92
C THR A 34 20.66 2.15 18.07
N ASP A 35 21.83 1.78 17.55
CA ASP A 35 22.74 2.66 16.79
C ASP A 35 22.46 2.69 15.27
N LEU A 36 21.27 2.25 14.82
CA LEU A 36 20.86 2.38 13.42
C LEU A 36 20.60 3.85 13.11
N LYS A 37 21.17 4.32 12.02
CA LYS A 37 21.02 5.70 11.55
C LYS A 37 21.04 5.74 10.02
N GLY A 38 20.40 6.73 9.46
CA GLY A 38 20.36 6.96 8.01
C GLY A 38 18.97 7.31 7.53
N GLU A 39 18.84 7.45 6.22
CA GLU A 39 17.61 7.84 5.51
C GLU A 39 17.03 6.66 4.76
N VAL A 40 15.72 6.48 4.84
CA VAL A 40 14.95 5.45 4.10
C VAL A 40 13.85 6.13 3.29
N ASN A 41 13.95 6.07 1.97
CA ASN A 41 12.96 6.62 1.06
C ASN A 41 11.85 5.56 0.85
N THR A 42 10.68 5.84 1.39
CA THR A 42 9.56 4.89 1.42
C THR A 42 8.41 5.43 0.58
N PHE A 43 8.11 4.75 -0.52
CA PHE A 43 6.98 5.06 -1.38
C PHE A 43 5.77 4.27 -0.87
N ILE A 44 4.66 4.95 -0.60
CA ILE A 44 3.47 4.36 0.01
C ILE A 44 2.21 4.71 -0.77
N ALA A 45 1.34 3.73 -1.00
CA ALA A 45 0.01 4.03 -1.48
C ALA A 45 -0.67 5.05 -0.54
N ALA A 46 -1.26 6.11 -1.10
CA ALA A 46 -1.78 7.26 -0.34
C ALA A 46 -2.77 6.86 0.77
N SER A 47 -3.50 5.76 0.59
CA SER A 47 -4.41 5.20 1.60
C SER A 47 -3.72 4.77 2.90
N LEU A 48 -2.41 4.57 2.88
CA LEU A 48 -1.61 4.15 4.03
C LEU A 48 -1.06 5.32 4.86
N SER A 49 -1.14 6.57 4.38
CA SER A 49 -0.46 7.73 4.96
C SER A 49 -0.64 7.84 6.48
N ASN A 50 -1.88 7.84 6.96
CA ASN A 50 -2.16 7.98 8.40
C ASN A 50 -1.58 6.82 9.24
N ALA A 51 -1.67 5.60 8.72
CA ALA A 51 -1.14 4.42 9.41
C ALA A 51 0.40 4.44 9.46
N MET A 52 1.03 4.87 8.36
CA MET A 52 2.49 4.94 8.27
C MET A 52 3.08 6.04 9.15
N GLU A 53 2.38 7.17 9.32
CA GLU A 53 2.78 8.20 10.29
C GLU A 53 2.76 7.68 11.75
N GLU A 54 1.76 6.87 12.12
CA GLU A 54 1.72 6.24 13.44
C GLU A 54 2.84 5.21 13.61
N ILE A 55 3.08 4.40 12.56
CA ILE A 55 4.16 3.42 12.52
C ILE A 55 5.52 4.11 12.67
N GLN A 56 5.76 5.22 11.99
CA GLN A 56 6.99 5.99 12.09
C GLN A 56 7.24 6.49 13.52
N LYS A 57 6.21 7.00 14.19
CA LYS A 57 6.33 7.42 15.60
C LYS A 57 6.76 6.27 16.50
N ASP A 58 6.09 5.11 16.36
CA ASP A 58 6.43 3.91 17.16
C ASP A 58 7.85 3.39 16.82
N PHE A 59 8.26 3.48 15.55
CA PHE A 59 9.60 3.09 15.09
C PHE A 59 10.69 4.00 15.65
N ASN A 60 10.48 5.33 15.59
CA ASN A 60 11.46 6.31 16.05
C ASN A 60 11.61 6.33 17.59
N GLU A 61 10.64 5.76 18.36
CA GLU A 61 10.87 5.50 19.79
C GLU A 61 12.06 4.54 20.02
N THR A 62 12.33 3.66 19.07
CA THR A 62 13.41 2.65 19.16
C THR A 62 14.64 3.05 18.36
N TYR A 63 14.45 3.69 17.22
CA TYR A 63 15.50 4.08 16.27
C TYR A 63 15.42 5.57 15.93
N PRO A 64 15.76 6.47 16.86
CA PRO A 64 15.57 7.92 16.71
C PRO A 64 16.45 8.54 15.62
N ASP A 65 17.57 7.90 15.26
CA ASP A 65 18.52 8.38 14.27
C ASP A 65 18.23 7.88 12.85
N VAL A 66 17.12 7.16 12.63
CA VAL A 66 16.66 6.76 11.30
C VAL A 66 15.58 7.73 10.83
N GLU A 67 15.83 8.39 9.72
CA GLU A 67 14.87 9.26 9.04
C GLU A 67 14.11 8.49 7.97
N ILE A 68 12.78 8.41 8.08
CA ILE A 68 11.91 7.79 7.08
C ILE A 68 11.24 8.90 6.29
N LEU A 69 11.51 8.97 4.99
CA LEU A 69 10.95 9.93 4.06
C LEU A 69 9.83 9.27 3.25
N TYR A 70 8.60 9.74 3.42
CA TYR A 70 7.45 9.21 2.68
C TYR A 70 7.20 9.99 1.39
N ASN A 71 6.98 9.23 0.30
CA ASN A 71 6.34 9.72 -0.92
C ASN A 71 5.00 8.98 -1.03
N ALA A 72 3.90 9.71 -0.89
CA ALA A 72 2.55 9.14 -0.85
C ALA A 72 1.74 9.56 -2.08
N ASP A 73 1.36 8.57 -2.91
CA ASP A 73 0.56 8.78 -4.12
C ASP A 73 -0.20 7.48 -4.49
N SER A 74 -0.86 7.46 -5.65
CA SER A 74 -1.39 6.21 -6.19
C SER A 74 -0.25 5.23 -6.50
N SER A 75 -0.50 3.92 -6.30
CA SER A 75 0.53 2.91 -6.57
C SER A 75 1.03 2.95 -8.02
N GLY A 76 0.16 3.30 -8.98
CA GLY A 76 0.56 3.45 -10.37
C GLY A 76 1.47 4.65 -10.62
N THR A 77 1.20 5.80 -9.99
CA THR A 77 2.08 6.98 -10.06
C THR A 77 3.45 6.68 -9.45
N LEU A 78 3.47 6.00 -8.30
CA LEU A 78 4.71 5.63 -7.62
C LEU A 78 5.53 4.63 -8.41
N GLN A 79 4.88 3.63 -9.05
CA GLN A 79 5.50 2.71 -9.98
C GLN A 79 6.22 3.48 -11.10
N THR A 80 5.51 4.39 -11.78
CA THR A 80 6.10 5.21 -12.87
C THR A 80 7.30 6.01 -12.39
N GLN A 81 7.25 6.60 -11.20
CA GLN A 81 8.39 7.33 -10.64
C GLN A 81 9.61 6.42 -10.41
N ILE A 82 9.40 5.18 -9.96
CA ILE A 82 10.47 4.19 -9.77
C ILE A 82 11.06 3.80 -11.13
N GLU A 83 10.22 3.54 -12.14
CA GLU A 83 10.62 3.25 -13.52
C GLU A 83 11.43 4.41 -14.14
N GLU A 84 11.10 5.65 -13.79
CA GLU A 84 11.84 6.85 -14.20
C GLU A 84 13.13 7.09 -13.39
N GLY A 85 13.47 6.22 -12.46
CA GLY A 85 14.71 6.23 -11.68
C GLY A 85 14.65 7.00 -10.37
N ALA A 86 13.47 7.28 -9.83
CA ALA A 86 13.35 7.84 -8.49
C ALA A 86 13.92 6.87 -7.45
N ARG A 87 14.68 7.39 -6.48
CA ARG A 87 15.22 6.58 -5.40
C ARG A 87 14.08 6.12 -4.49
N CYS A 88 13.92 4.81 -4.41
CA CYS A 88 12.95 4.15 -3.54
C CYS A 88 13.65 2.98 -2.83
N ASP A 89 13.66 2.99 -1.52
CA ASP A 89 14.26 1.91 -0.71
C ASP A 89 13.18 0.89 -0.30
N ILE A 90 11.91 1.34 -0.11
CA ILE A 90 10.77 0.50 0.23
C ILE A 90 9.55 0.99 -0.54
N PHE A 91 8.83 0.08 -1.19
CA PHE A 91 7.58 0.36 -1.87
C PHE A 91 6.41 -0.41 -1.25
N PHE A 92 5.37 0.29 -0.78
CA PHE A 92 4.11 -0.29 -0.34
C PHE A 92 3.03 -0.05 -1.38
N SER A 93 2.82 -1.02 -2.24
CA SER A 93 1.75 -1.01 -3.23
C SER A 93 0.41 -1.44 -2.61
N ALA A 94 -0.70 -0.85 -3.08
CA ALA A 94 -2.05 -1.30 -2.75
C ALA A 94 -2.57 -2.39 -3.70
N ALA A 95 -1.75 -2.85 -4.66
CA ALA A 95 -2.08 -3.92 -5.58
C ALA A 95 -0.82 -4.66 -6.05
N ASP A 96 -0.97 -5.95 -6.32
CA ASP A 96 0.11 -6.83 -6.79
C ASP A 96 0.61 -6.41 -8.17
N LYS A 97 -0.29 -5.97 -9.05
CA LYS A 97 0.03 -5.58 -10.43
C LYS A 97 1.22 -4.61 -10.54
N GLN A 98 1.28 -3.59 -9.67
CA GLN A 98 2.35 -2.60 -9.69
C GLN A 98 3.67 -3.18 -9.14
N MET A 99 3.57 -4.07 -8.18
CA MET A 99 4.73 -4.76 -7.62
C MET A 99 5.28 -5.76 -8.64
N ASP A 100 4.42 -6.56 -9.28
CA ASP A 100 4.80 -7.53 -10.30
C ASP A 100 5.52 -6.84 -11.48
N ALA A 101 5.00 -5.69 -11.93
CA ALA A 101 5.63 -4.92 -13.00
C ALA A 101 7.08 -4.51 -12.64
N LEU A 102 7.31 -4.00 -11.43
CA LEU A 102 8.66 -3.63 -10.97
C LEU A 102 9.57 -4.85 -10.79
N VAL A 103 9.03 -6.01 -10.41
CA VAL A 103 9.79 -7.27 -10.35
C VAL A 103 10.19 -7.75 -11.74
N ASP A 104 9.25 -7.69 -12.69
CA ASP A 104 9.49 -8.11 -14.07
C ASP A 104 10.53 -7.23 -14.78
N GLU A 105 10.69 -5.98 -14.34
CA GLU A 105 11.69 -5.03 -14.82
C GLU A 105 13.01 -5.04 -14.02
N ASP A 106 13.18 -5.97 -13.08
CA ASP A 106 14.34 -6.05 -12.18
C ASP A 106 14.54 -4.78 -11.29
N LEU A 107 13.48 -3.96 -11.12
CA LEU A 107 13.49 -2.76 -10.28
C LEU A 107 13.12 -3.07 -8.81
N ALA A 108 12.47 -4.19 -8.55
CA ALA A 108 12.21 -4.73 -7.23
C ALA A 108 12.76 -6.16 -7.09
N LYS A 109 13.33 -6.48 -5.94
CA LYS A 109 13.86 -7.84 -5.68
C LYS A 109 12.72 -8.78 -5.31
N LYS A 110 12.45 -9.77 -6.15
CA LYS A 110 11.36 -10.74 -5.98
C LYS A 110 11.35 -11.44 -4.63
N ASP A 111 12.52 -11.77 -4.09
CA ASP A 111 12.69 -12.47 -2.81
C ASP A 111 12.41 -11.58 -1.59
N THR A 112 12.16 -10.29 -1.79
CA THR A 112 11.79 -9.32 -0.75
C THR A 112 10.34 -8.89 -0.81
N VAL A 113 9.56 -9.38 -1.78
CA VAL A 113 8.13 -9.05 -1.92
C VAL A 113 7.33 -9.88 -0.92
N GLU A 114 6.51 -9.22 -0.13
CA GLU A 114 5.66 -9.84 0.89
C GLU A 114 4.25 -9.24 0.86
N ASP A 115 3.24 -10.10 0.87
CA ASP A 115 1.84 -9.72 1.10
C ASP A 115 1.61 -9.47 2.58
N ILE A 116 1.46 -8.20 2.96
CA ILE A 116 1.38 -7.80 4.36
C ILE A 116 -0.07 -7.66 4.83
N LEU A 117 -0.96 -7.22 3.93
CA LEU A 117 -2.36 -6.90 4.23
C LEU A 117 -3.25 -7.39 3.10
N GLU A 118 -4.42 -7.87 3.46
CA GLU A 118 -5.53 -8.10 2.52
C GLU A 118 -6.45 -6.88 2.54
N ASN A 119 -6.82 -6.38 1.36
CA ASN A 119 -7.82 -5.33 1.20
C ASN A 119 -9.06 -5.87 0.48
N LYS A 120 -10.21 -5.20 0.67
CA LYS A 120 -11.48 -5.54 0.01
C LYS A 120 -12.14 -4.29 -0.51
N VAL A 121 -12.59 -4.34 -1.75
CA VAL A 121 -13.43 -3.29 -2.31
C VAL A 121 -14.78 -3.30 -1.61
N VAL A 122 -15.23 -2.13 -1.17
CA VAL A 122 -16.52 -1.95 -0.51
C VAL A 122 -17.34 -0.88 -1.23
N LEU A 123 -18.64 -1.05 -1.22
CA LEU A 123 -19.59 -0.06 -1.69
C LEU A 123 -20.04 0.79 -0.51
N ILE A 124 -19.92 2.11 -0.65
CA ILE A 124 -20.36 3.05 0.37
C ILE A 124 -21.47 3.96 -0.14
N LYS A 125 -22.29 4.45 0.76
CA LYS A 125 -23.29 5.51 0.49
C LYS A 125 -23.27 6.55 1.60
N PRO A 126 -23.77 7.76 1.37
CA PRO A 126 -24.01 8.72 2.44
C PRO A 126 -24.87 8.10 3.54
N LYS A 127 -24.56 8.37 4.81
CA LYS A 127 -25.27 7.81 5.98
C LYS A 127 -26.78 8.01 5.90
N ASP A 128 -27.21 9.19 5.48
CA ASP A 128 -28.61 9.60 5.39
C ASP A 128 -29.13 9.56 3.95
N GLY A 129 -28.35 8.96 3.02
CA GLY A 129 -28.72 8.81 1.61
C GLY A 129 -29.69 7.68 1.40
N GLU A 130 -30.82 7.98 0.75
CA GLU A 130 -31.74 6.97 0.25
C GLU A 130 -31.20 6.38 -1.05
N THR A 131 -31.15 5.04 -1.13
CA THR A 131 -30.79 4.31 -2.34
C THR A 131 -31.48 2.95 -2.35
N LYS A 132 -31.77 2.47 -3.55
CA LYS A 132 -32.22 1.08 -3.76
C LYS A 132 -31.07 0.09 -3.84
N VAL A 133 -29.84 0.60 -3.96
CA VAL A 133 -28.65 -0.25 -4.07
C VAL A 133 -28.37 -0.96 -2.76
N THR A 134 -28.22 -2.26 -2.82
CA THR A 134 -27.97 -3.15 -1.69
C THR A 134 -26.64 -3.90 -1.80
N GLY A 135 -26.03 -3.94 -2.98
CA GLY A 135 -24.77 -4.62 -3.28
C GLY A 135 -24.26 -4.28 -4.67
N PHE A 136 -23.19 -4.92 -5.05
CA PHE A 136 -22.60 -4.73 -6.39
C PHE A 136 -23.52 -5.21 -7.50
N GLU A 137 -24.32 -6.25 -7.25
CA GLU A 137 -25.22 -6.89 -8.24
C GLU A 137 -26.32 -5.95 -8.74
N ASN A 138 -26.69 -4.95 -7.95
CA ASN A 138 -27.70 -3.97 -8.33
C ASN A 138 -27.21 -2.52 -8.23
N ILE A 139 -25.90 -2.32 -8.42
CA ILE A 139 -25.28 -0.99 -8.36
C ILE A 139 -25.84 -0.05 -9.44
N THR A 140 -26.30 -0.59 -10.55
CA THR A 140 -26.96 0.14 -11.65
C THR A 140 -28.31 0.77 -11.29
N ASP A 141 -28.89 0.44 -10.12
CA ASP A 141 -30.06 1.13 -9.57
C ASP A 141 -29.70 2.49 -8.93
N ALA A 142 -28.43 2.84 -8.84
CA ALA A 142 -27.97 4.15 -8.38
C ALA A 142 -28.24 5.23 -9.44
N ALA A 143 -28.42 6.47 -9.00
CA ALA A 143 -28.54 7.59 -9.92
C ALA A 143 -27.20 7.95 -10.59
N ASN A 144 -26.11 7.82 -9.84
CA ASN A 144 -24.73 8.01 -10.27
C ASN A 144 -23.76 7.22 -9.36
N ILE A 145 -22.55 7.03 -9.84
CA ILE A 145 -21.50 6.28 -9.15
C ILE A 145 -20.22 7.09 -9.23
N ALA A 146 -19.53 7.26 -8.10
CA ALA A 146 -18.18 7.81 -8.05
C ALA A 146 -17.17 6.66 -7.98
N LEU A 147 -16.27 6.60 -8.94
CA LEU A 147 -15.20 5.62 -9.03
C LEU A 147 -13.84 6.29 -9.00
N ALA A 148 -12.85 5.58 -8.48
CA ALA A 148 -11.46 6.00 -8.64
C ALA A 148 -11.00 5.73 -10.08
N GLY A 149 -10.05 6.55 -10.57
CA GLY A 149 -9.47 6.40 -11.90
C GLY A 149 -8.64 5.11 -12.06
N ASP A 150 -8.25 4.79 -13.29
CA ASP A 150 -7.56 3.55 -13.66
C ASP A 150 -6.12 3.46 -13.11
N SER A 151 -5.51 4.58 -12.75
CA SER A 151 -4.20 4.63 -12.10
C SER A 151 -4.24 4.24 -10.62
N VAL A 152 -5.45 4.16 -10.04
CA VAL A 152 -5.65 3.85 -8.61
C VAL A 152 -6.11 2.40 -8.46
N PRO A 153 -5.46 1.57 -7.61
CA PRO A 153 -5.79 0.16 -7.47
C PRO A 153 -7.28 -0.12 -7.20
N VAL A 154 -7.92 0.66 -6.32
CA VAL A 154 -9.36 0.46 -6.07
C VAL A 154 -10.22 0.71 -7.30
N GLY A 155 -9.81 1.61 -8.20
CA GLY A 155 -10.47 1.82 -9.49
C GLY A 155 -10.34 0.59 -10.40
N GLN A 156 -9.15 0.01 -10.49
CA GLN A 156 -8.88 -1.22 -11.26
C GLN A 156 -9.72 -2.39 -10.75
N TYR A 157 -9.67 -2.66 -9.45
CA TYR A 157 -10.46 -3.73 -8.83
C TYR A 157 -11.98 -3.53 -8.97
N SER A 158 -12.46 -2.28 -8.89
CA SER A 158 -13.87 -1.98 -9.09
C SER A 158 -14.32 -2.34 -10.50
N ARG A 159 -13.52 -2.00 -11.51
CA ARG A 159 -13.81 -2.33 -12.91
C ARG A 159 -13.77 -3.83 -13.16
N GLU A 160 -12.83 -4.54 -12.57
CA GLU A 160 -12.78 -6.00 -12.63
C GLU A 160 -14.05 -6.65 -12.02
N ILE A 161 -14.56 -6.12 -10.91
CA ILE A 161 -15.84 -6.58 -10.33
C ILE A 161 -16.98 -6.36 -11.33
N PHE A 162 -17.05 -5.20 -11.98
CA PHE A 162 -18.11 -4.89 -12.95
C PHE A 162 -18.02 -5.74 -14.22
N ASP A 163 -16.80 -6.03 -14.69
CA ASP A 163 -16.55 -6.94 -15.81
C ASP A 163 -17.03 -8.35 -15.46
N ASN A 164 -16.69 -8.86 -14.28
CA ASN A 164 -17.10 -10.16 -13.80
C ASN A 164 -18.63 -10.27 -13.63
N LEU A 165 -19.31 -9.17 -13.31
CA LEU A 165 -20.76 -9.09 -13.21
C LEU A 165 -21.44 -8.81 -14.56
N GLY A 166 -20.69 -8.45 -15.60
CA GLY A 166 -21.19 -8.13 -16.94
C GLY A 166 -21.98 -6.82 -17.01
N ILE A 167 -21.67 -5.85 -16.14
CA ILE A 167 -22.39 -4.57 -16.01
C ILE A 167 -21.52 -3.35 -16.32
N THR A 168 -20.31 -3.53 -16.84
CA THR A 168 -19.34 -2.46 -17.11
C THR A 168 -19.90 -1.35 -17.98
N ASP A 169 -20.61 -1.68 -19.07
CA ASP A 169 -21.19 -0.69 -19.99
C ASP A 169 -22.28 0.18 -19.35
N GLU A 170 -23.05 -0.40 -18.42
CA GLU A 170 -24.06 0.35 -17.67
C GLU A 170 -23.42 1.26 -16.64
N VAL A 171 -22.44 0.75 -15.90
CA VAL A 171 -21.72 1.51 -14.86
C VAL A 171 -20.97 2.70 -15.46
N ASN A 172 -20.29 2.52 -16.60
CA ASN A 172 -19.55 3.60 -17.27
C ASN A 172 -20.43 4.79 -17.70
N LYS A 173 -21.73 4.57 -17.92
CA LYS A 173 -22.68 5.64 -18.23
C LYS A 173 -23.12 6.43 -16.99
N MET A 174 -22.84 5.92 -15.79
CA MET A 174 -23.25 6.47 -14.50
C MET A 174 -22.09 7.12 -13.74
N GLU A 175 -20.85 6.95 -14.23
CA GLU A 175 -19.64 7.47 -13.62
C GLU A 175 -19.61 9.02 -13.72
N ILE A 176 -19.21 9.70 -12.61
CA ILE A 176 -19.08 11.15 -12.47
C ILE A 176 -17.65 11.51 -12.05
#